data_e3ddfe3d4e39e370e2f4a88ac2a3e502
#
_entry.id   e3ddfe3d4e39e370e2f4a88ac2a3e502
#
_cell.length_a   1.000
_cell.length_b   1.000
_cell.length_c   1.000
_cell.angle_alpha   90.00
_cell.angle_beta   90.00
_cell.angle_gamma   90.00
#
_symmetry.space_group_name_H-M   'P 1'
#
loop_
_entity.id
_entity.type
_entity.pdbx_description
1 polymer ?
#
loop_
_entity_poly.entity_id
_entity_poly.type
_entity_poly.pdbx_seq_one_letter_code
_entity_poly.pdbx_strand_id
1 'polypeptide(L)'
;QVAVFATEESTGCFDYRGDGEGQGIHAAVEWLGTQNWSNGNVAIYGKSYEGATAWEAAAQGSSHLKTIVPISGTTALGPLLYKNGSAEARSQVMHSNYGGSILDYDADDLDNMCADVVEGFLAGPTRYGLGELDPYMDNYYDERSHIDKALGKYNGSIYWVQGLQDWNVDPHQVFGGPPGTNWYQAYIDAGYDVAGMLGQWEHNYPDQWSKHNNQESGYGGEAIQNMTRWDWGQDLFEWMEYYLKGIGEKPDLHAQIQRNDGQWRIEETWPPLDVERLSLPLSGCSNTGAFVGGGAPVVGGGQTVTVECPALNDTSNLHIAGLATIHLSAVPTFDGGQIFVEMQDSVTGIRLGHATMDVRYHAGGYDAQTVVPGQVITMLMEFQAIDAILPAGHGLRFVLSEQGEDYLAPACGTACTVHVLPSLTVVELPLIERTEADVLITPQSEEAANNN
;
A
#
# COMPACT_ATOMS: atom_id res chain seq x y z
N GLN A 1 12.35 -3.07 23.37
CA GLN A 1 10.94 -2.77 23.05
C GLN A 1 10.49 -1.59 23.91
N VAL A 2 9.71 -0.70 23.34
CA VAL A 2 9.12 0.46 24.02
C VAL A 2 7.62 0.35 23.85
N ALA A 3 6.86 0.37 24.93
CA ALA A 3 5.41 0.38 24.89
C ALA A 3 4.90 1.79 24.59
N VAL A 4 3.91 1.92 23.71
CA VAL A 4 3.24 3.19 23.46
C VAL A 4 2.39 3.60 24.66
N PHE A 5 1.96 4.86 24.71
CA PHE A 5 1.15 5.38 25.80
C PHE A 5 -0.13 4.56 26.01
N ALA A 6 -0.54 4.42 27.27
CA ALA A 6 -1.70 3.63 27.70
C ALA A 6 -1.64 2.13 27.37
N THR A 7 -0.47 1.59 27.00
CA THR A 7 -0.30 0.15 26.83
C THR A 7 0.70 -0.40 27.85
N GLU A 8 0.52 -1.64 28.29
CA GLU A 8 1.32 -2.31 29.32
C GLU A 8 1.39 -1.45 30.59
N GLU A 9 2.59 -1.06 31.03
CA GLU A 9 2.79 -0.19 32.19
C GLU A 9 3.01 1.29 31.82
N SER A 10 2.84 1.64 30.54
CA SER A 10 2.98 3.01 30.05
C SER A 10 1.77 3.83 30.46
N THR A 11 1.99 5.02 31.00
CA THR A 11 0.92 5.95 31.38
C THR A 11 0.60 6.92 30.24
N GLY A 12 -0.48 7.68 30.37
CA GLY A 12 -0.94 8.64 29.39
C GLY A 12 -2.20 8.16 28.68
N CYS A 13 -2.54 8.76 27.55
CA CYS A 13 -3.62 8.27 26.70
C CYS A 13 -3.06 7.74 25.39
N PHE A 14 -3.73 6.75 24.82
CA PHE A 14 -3.40 6.19 23.53
C PHE A 14 -3.76 7.16 22.41
N ASP A 15 -2.75 7.60 21.70
CA ASP A 15 -2.86 8.64 20.68
C ASP A 15 -2.91 8.09 19.23
N TYR A 16 -2.85 6.79 19.07
CA TYR A 16 -2.94 6.10 17.79
C TYR A 16 -2.22 6.84 16.66
N ARG A 17 -0.88 6.86 16.71
CA ARG A 17 -0.03 7.49 15.72
C ARG A 17 -0.14 9.02 15.64
N GLY A 18 -0.69 9.65 16.65
CA GLY A 18 -0.72 11.11 16.74
C GLY A 18 0.61 11.72 17.20
N ASP A 19 0.61 13.02 17.35
CA ASP A 19 1.82 13.77 17.76
C ASP A 19 2.37 13.35 19.14
N GLY A 20 1.50 12.96 20.07
CA GLY A 20 1.92 12.49 21.38
C GLY A 20 2.72 11.19 21.32
N GLU A 21 2.28 10.24 20.52
CA GLU A 21 3.00 9.00 20.28
C GLU A 21 4.35 9.26 19.60
N GLY A 22 4.37 10.09 18.55
CA GLY A 22 5.59 10.50 17.88
C GLY A 22 6.60 11.15 18.83
N GLN A 23 6.15 12.02 19.76
CA GLN A 23 6.99 12.63 20.79
C GLN A 23 7.51 11.59 21.78
N GLY A 24 6.70 10.61 22.17
CA GLY A 24 7.11 9.51 23.04
C GLY A 24 8.22 8.65 22.43
N ILE A 25 8.08 8.30 21.15
CA ILE A 25 9.09 7.55 20.42
C ILE A 25 10.38 8.37 20.26
N HIS A 26 10.26 9.68 19.95
CA HIS A 26 11.40 10.58 19.90
C HIS A 26 12.14 10.63 21.24
N ALA A 27 11.43 10.76 22.35
CA ALA A 27 12.03 10.76 23.70
C ALA A 27 12.76 9.45 24.00
N ALA A 28 12.25 8.31 23.53
CA ALA A 28 12.94 7.02 23.67
C ALA A 28 14.24 6.98 22.85
N VAL A 29 14.24 7.52 21.62
CA VAL A 29 15.44 7.62 20.79
C VAL A 29 16.51 8.51 21.45
N GLU A 30 16.12 9.68 21.96
CA GLU A 30 17.01 10.60 22.67
C GLU A 30 17.57 9.95 23.94
N TRP A 31 16.72 9.27 24.71
CA TRP A 31 17.17 8.56 25.90
C TRP A 31 18.19 7.47 25.56
N LEU A 32 17.91 6.61 24.56
CA LEU A 32 18.83 5.56 24.10
C LEU A 32 20.15 6.14 23.60
N GLY A 33 20.11 7.20 22.82
CA GLY A 33 21.29 7.85 22.25
C GLY A 33 22.21 8.49 23.29
N THR A 34 21.68 8.87 24.45
CA THR A 34 22.43 9.57 25.50
C THR A 34 22.93 8.65 26.64
N GLN A 35 22.61 7.35 26.60
CA GLN A 35 23.08 6.43 27.66
C GLN A 35 24.58 6.20 27.61
N ASN A 36 25.19 6.00 28.74
CA ASN A 36 26.66 5.79 28.87
C ASN A 36 27.16 4.47 28.25
N TRP A 37 26.28 3.54 27.98
CA TRP A 37 26.55 2.27 27.30
C TRP A 37 26.23 2.33 25.77
N SER A 38 25.61 3.40 25.30
CA SER A 38 25.29 3.64 23.89
C SER A 38 26.48 4.30 23.17
N ASN A 39 26.65 4.02 21.90
CA ASN A 39 27.55 4.76 21.05
C ASN A 39 26.93 6.05 20.47
N GLY A 40 25.71 6.37 20.85
CA GLY A 40 24.96 7.52 20.39
C GLY A 40 24.15 7.31 19.12
N ASN A 41 24.22 6.14 18.49
CA ASN A 41 23.49 5.83 17.26
C ASN A 41 22.34 4.86 17.57
N VAL A 42 21.16 5.19 17.08
CA VAL A 42 19.91 4.44 17.29
C VAL A 42 19.32 4.06 15.95
N ALA A 43 18.76 2.88 15.88
CA ALA A 43 17.92 2.42 14.78
C ALA A 43 16.52 2.07 15.28
N ILE A 44 15.54 2.20 14.41
CA ILE A 44 14.20 1.65 14.63
C ILE A 44 13.89 0.70 13.48
N TYR A 45 13.46 -0.49 13.82
CA TYR A 45 12.90 -1.42 12.84
C TYR A 45 11.67 -2.10 13.41
N GLY A 46 10.77 -2.48 12.55
CA GLY A 46 9.56 -3.19 12.93
C GLY A 46 8.61 -3.36 11.78
N LYS A 47 7.61 -4.21 11.98
CA LYS A 47 6.61 -4.51 10.97
C LYS A 47 5.26 -3.90 11.36
N SER A 48 4.47 -3.49 10.33
CA SER A 48 3.10 -3.02 10.55
C SER A 48 3.08 -1.75 11.41
N TYR A 49 2.43 -1.77 12.55
CA TYR A 49 2.40 -0.66 13.50
C TYR A 49 3.82 -0.26 13.95
N GLU A 50 4.66 -1.22 14.30
CA GLU A 50 6.05 -0.94 14.66
C GLU A 50 6.88 -0.40 13.49
N GLY A 51 6.53 -0.77 12.25
CA GLY A 51 7.10 -0.16 11.04
C GLY A 51 6.62 1.28 10.85
N ALA A 52 5.39 1.58 11.26
CA ALA A 52 4.84 2.92 11.26
C ALA A 52 5.55 3.83 12.28
N THR A 53 5.85 3.32 13.49
CA THR A 53 6.56 4.08 14.53
C THR A 53 7.95 4.53 14.09
N ALA A 54 8.58 3.82 13.14
CA ALA A 54 9.84 4.26 12.53
C ALA A 54 9.66 5.58 11.75
N TRP A 55 8.55 5.75 11.05
CA TRP A 55 8.22 7.00 10.35
C TRP A 55 7.84 8.12 11.31
N GLU A 56 7.16 7.81 12.39
CA GLU A 56 6.83 8.78 13.44
C GLU A 56 8.09 9.36 14.09
N ALA A 57 9.05 8.50 14.43
CA ALA A 57 10.34 8.94 14.95
C ALA A 57 11.12 9.78 13.92
N ALA A 58 11.12 9.38 12.65
CA ALA A 58 11.76 10.12 11.58
C ALA A 58 11.11 11.51 11.38
N ALA A 59 9.79 11.61 11.48
CA ALA A 59 9.05 12.86 11.39
C ALA A 59 9.36 13.85 12.53
N GLN A 60 9.76 13.36 13.69
CA GLN A 60 10.22 14.23 14.81
C GLN A 60 11.65 14.75 14.57
N GLY A 61 12.48 13.96 13.91
CA GLY A 61 13.89 14.30 13.65
C GLY A 61 14.74 14.15 14.91
N SER A 62 15.78 13.34 14.85
CA SER A 62 16.76 13.17 15.92
C SER A 62 18.15 12.99 15.35
N SER A 63 19.15 13.59 15.96
CA SER A 63 20.54 13.36 15.59
C SER A 63 21.06 11.97 15.98
N HIS A 64 20.37 11.29 16.87
CA HIS A 64 20.66 9.93 17.28
C HIS A 64 20.08 8.87 16.37
N LEU A 65 18.96 9.16 15.67
CA LEU A 65 18.32 8.21 14.76
C LEU A 65 19.09 8.14 13.44
N LYS A 66 19.86 7.06 13.25
CA LYS A 66 20.75 6.87 12.09
C LYS A 66 20.15 6.06 10.97
N THR A 67 19.23 5.18 11.27
CA THR A 67 18.55 4.37 10.28
C THR A 67 17.19 3.93 10.75
N ILE A 68 16.27 3.79 9.79
CA ILE A 68 14.98 3.15 9.99
C ILE A 68 14.81 1.98 9.03
N VAL A 69 14.15 0.93 9.50
CA VAL A 69 13.81 -0.25 8.69
C VAL A 69 12.30 -0.51 8.81
N PRO A 70 11.48 0.26 8.11
CA PRO A 70 10.03 0.04 8.09
C PRO A 70 9.69 -1.17 7.24
N ILE A 71 9.07 -2.19 7.85
CA ILE A 71 8.61 -3.41 7.19
C ILE A 71 7.09 -3.34 7.13
N SER A 72 6.53 -3.23 5.92
CA SER A 72 5.08 -3.05 5.75
C SER A 72 4.53 -1.99 6.73
N GLY A 73 5.28 -0.89 6.86
CA GLY A 73 4.99 0.17 7.83
C GLY A 73 4.11 1.26 7.21
N THR A 74 3.00 1.55 7.87
CA THR A 74 2.09 2.62 7.42
C THR A 74 2.79 3.98 7.47
N THR A 75 2.79 4.68 6.38
CA THR A 75 3.40 6.01 6.25
C THR A 75 2.43 7.15 6.60
N ALA A 76 1.14 6.92 6.31
CA ALA A 76 0.05 7.84 6.61
C ALA A 76 -1.24 7.05 6.87
N LEU A 77 -1.99 7.46 7.90
CA LEU A 77 -3.19 6.73 8.31
C LEU A 77 -4.37 6.94 7.36
N GLY A 78 -4.57 8.15 6.85
CA GLY A 78 -5.65 8.45 5.93
C GLY A 78 -5.65 7.57 4.68
N PRO A 79 -4.57 7.56 3.88
CA PRO A 79 -4.46 6.71 2.70
C PRO A 79 -4.45 5.20 2.99
N LEU A 80 -4.14 4.77 4.22
CA LEU A 80 -4.29 3.38 4.61
C LEU A 80 -5.75 2.97 4.70
N LEU A 81 -6.57 3.82 5.32
CA LEU A 81 -7.96 3.51 5.66
C LEU A 81 -8.94 3.89 4.54
N TYR A 82 -8.55 4.82 3.70
CA TYR A 82 -9.41 5.36 2.64
C TYR A 82 -8.61 5.56 1.35
N LYS A 83 -8.99 4.86 0.29
CA LYS A 83 -8.39 5.02 -1.04
C LYS A 83 -9.34 5.73 -1.98
N ASN A 84 -8.94 6.90 -2.46
CA ASN A 84 -9.78 7.70 -3.34
C ASN A 84 -11.22 7.82 -2.80
N GLY A 85 -11.37 8.06 -1.51
CA GLY A 85 -12.65 8.13 -0.82
C GLY A 85 -13.32 6.80 -0.49
N SER A 86 -12.86 5.67 -1.03
CA SER A 86 -13.37 4.33 -0.69
C SER A 86 -12.83 3.88 0.65
N ALA A 87 -13.71 3.52 1.60
CA ALA A 87 -13.32 3.04 2.91
C ALA A 87 -12.93 1.57 2.87
N GLU A 88 -11.79 1.23 3.42
CA GLU A 88 -11.41 -0.16 3.65
C GLU A 88 -12.23 -0.78 4.78
N ALA A 89 -12.57 -2.05 4.65
CA ALA A 89 -13.27 -2.80 5.69
C ALA A 89 -12.49 -2.82 7.01
N ARG A 90 -11.17 -2.82 6.91
CA ARG A 90 -10.26 -2.74 8.07
C ARG A 90 -10.29 -1.40 8.77
N SER A 91 -10.70 -0.33 8.10
CA SER A 91 -10.83 0.98 8.75
C SER A 91 -11.73 0.92 9.98
N GLN A 92 -12.76 0.08 9.93
CA GLN A 92 -13.66 -0.14 11.08
C GLN A 92 -13.15 -1.23 12.02
N VAL A 93 -12.58 -2.32 11.46
CA VAL A 93 -12.12 -3.47 12.27
C VAL A 93 -10.81 -3.15 13.00
N MET A 94 -9.87 -2.47 12.35
CA MET A 94 -8.61 -2.09 13.02
C MET A 94 -8.85 -1.09 14.13
N HIS A 95 -9.76 -0.17 13.95
CA HIS A 95 -10.20 0.72 15.00
C HIS A 95 -10.74 -0.06 16.20
N SER A 96 -11.60 -1.03 15.94
CA SER A 96 -12.12 -1.90 17.01
C SER A 96 -11.04 -2.76 17.62
N ASN A 97 -10.07 -3.25 16.82
CA ASN A 97 -9.02 -4.13 17.31
C ASN A 97 -7.95 -3.39 18.11
N TYR A 98 -7.48 -2.23 17.62
CA TYR A 98 -6.52 -1.42 18.38
C TYR A 98 -7.17 -0.77 19.57
N GLY A 99 -8.35 -0.22 19.43
CA GLY A 99 -9.16 0.22 20.55
C GLY A 99 -9.46 -0.90 21.53
N GLY A 100 -9.80 -2.09 21.03
CA GLY A 100 -10.07 -3.27 21.84
C GLY A 100 -8.83 -3.85 22.53
N SER A 101 -7.64 -3.75 21.93
CA SER A 101 -6.40 -4.19 22.60
C SER A 101 -5.93 -3.25 23.70
N ILE A 102 -6.37 -2.00 23.67
CA ILE A 102 -6.15 -1.02 24.72
C ILE A 102 -7.23 -1.11 25.79
N LEU A 103 -8.46 -1.42 25.38
CA LEU A 103 -9.57 -1.77 26.25
C LEU A 103 -9.35 -3.14 26.92
N ASP A 104 -8.10 -3.59 27.01
CA ASP A 104 -7.75 -4.89 27.51
C ASP A 104 -8.25 -5.03 28.95
N TYR A 105 -9.48 -5.48 29.04
CA TYR A 105 -10.03 -6.10 30.24
C TYR A 105 -10.88 -5.27 31.20
N ASP A 106 -11.01 -3.94 31.06
CA ASP A 106 -11.92 -3.18 31.93
C ASP A 106 -12.73 -2.13 31.14
N ALA A 107 -14.01 -2.04 31.43
CA ALA A 107 -14.95 -1.12 30.76
C ALA A 107 -14.66 0.38 31.03
N ASP A 108 -13.73 0.67 31.92
CA ASP A 108 -13.29 2.03 32.25
C ASP A 108 -12.16 2.55 31.33
N ASP A 109 -11.69 1.73 30.37
CA ASP A 109 -10.47 2.00 29.56
C ASP A 109 -10.70 2.94 28.37
N LEU A 110 -11.91 3.31 28.02
CA LEU A 110 -12.16 4.42 27.08
C LEU A 110 -11.52 5.73 27.59
N ASP A 111 -11.37 5.87 28.91
CA ASP A 111 -10.65 6.99 29.53
C ASP A 111 -9.15 6.99 29.20
N ASN A 112 -8.62 5.88 28.70
CA ASN A 112 -7.21 5.73 28.31
C ASN A 112 -6.95 6.10 26.84
N MET A 113 -7.98 6.37 26.04
CA MET A 113 -7.82 6.92 24.70
C MET A 113 -7.76 8.46 24.75
N CYS A 114 -6.91 9.06 23.93
CA CYS A 114 -6.94 10.50 23.73
C CYS A 114 -8.28 10.91 23.10
N ALA A 115 -8.75 12.09 23.45
CA ALA A 115 -10.12 12.51 23.08
C ALA A 115 -10.33 12.60 21.55
N ASP A 116 -9.32 13.04 20.82
CA ASP A 116 -9.31 13.10 19.36
C ASP A 116 -9.35 11.71 18.71
N VAL A 117 -8.71 10.72 19.32
CA VAL A 117 -8.78 9.32 18.89
C VAL A 117 -10.21 8.80 19.03
N VAL A 118 -10.86 9.07 20.16
CA VAL A 118 -12.26 8.69 20.35
C VAL A 118 -13.16 9.37 19.34
N GLU A 119 -12.98 10.66 19.12
CA GLU A 119 -13.80 11.45 18.21
C GLU A 119 -13.57 11.06 16.74
N GLY A 120 -12.31 11.09 16.27
CA GLY A 120 -11.97 10.79 14.88
C GLY A 120 -12.22 9.33 14.51
N PHE A 121 -12.02 8.46 15.44
CA PHE A 121 -11.99 7.03 15.29
C PHE A 121 -13.35 6.34 15.41
N LEU A 122 -14.12 6.67 16.42
CA LEU A 122 -15.46 6.09 16.61
C LEU A 122 -16.53 6.80 15.79
N ALA A 123 -16.39 8.11 15.60
CA ALA A 123 -17.33 8.91 14.82
C ALA A 123 -17.06 8.81 13.31
N GLY A 124 -15.80 8.70 12.89
CA GLY A 124 -15.42 8.70 11.48
C GLY A 124 -16.13 7.64 10.64
N PRO A 125 -16.02 6.33 10.96
CA PRO A 125 -16.70 5.28 10.21
C PRO A 125 -18.22 5.40 10.19
N THR A 126 -18.82 5.83 11.30
CA THR A 126 -20.27 6.04 11.40
C THR A 126 -20.71 7.18 10.50
N ARG A 127 -20.01 8.31 10.53
CA ARG A 127 -20.29 9.47 9.69
C ARG A 127 -20.07 9.17 8.21
N TYR A 128 -19.00 8.44 7.88
CA TYR A 128 -18.78 7.97 6.51
C TYR A 128 -19.93 7.06 6.03
N GLY A 129 -20.37 6.11 6.84
CA GLY A 129 -21.53 5.25 6.55
C GLY A 129 -22.83 6.03 6.37
N LEU A 130 -22.96 7.22 6.97
CA LEU A 130 -24.07 8.14 6.76
C LEU A 130 -23.84 9.12 5.60
N GLY A 131 -22.67 9.08 4.94
CA GLY A 131 -22.30 10.01 3.88
C GLY A 131 -21.97 11.43 4.38
N GLU A 132 -21.74 11.58 5.68
CA GLU A 132 -21.53 12.89 6.32
C GLU A 132 -20.07 13.28 6.48
N LEU A 133 -19.16 12.31 6.38
CA LEU A 133 -17.73 12.53 6.57
C LEU A 133 -17.01 12.46 5.23
N ASP A 134 -16.29 13.51 4.90
CA ASP A 134 -15.15 13.41 3.98
C ASP A 134 -13.98 12.82 4.76
N PRO A 135 -13.47 11.62 4.39
CA PRO A 135 -12.43 10.94 5.13
C PRO A 135 -11.09 11.69 5.16
N TYR A 136 -10.92 12.68 4.30
CA TYR A 136 -9.67 13.44 4.17
C TYR A 136 -9.72 14.87 4.74
N MET A 137 -10.88 15.35 5.13
CA MET A 137 -11.06 16.74 5.58
C MET A 137 -10.66 16.99 7.04
N ASP A 138 -10.32 15.97 7.78
CA ASP A 138 -10.08 16.13 9.21
C ASP A 138 -8.58 16.27 9.48
N ASN A 139 -8.19 17.27 10.25
CA ASN A 139 -6.85 17.42 10.81
C ASN A 139 -6.31 16.15 11.46
N TYR A 140 -7.21 15.29 11.90
CA TYR A 140 -6.90 13.97 12.46
C TYR A 140 -6.02 13.12 11.56
N TYR A 141 -6.29 13.06 10.26
CA TYR A 141 -5.48 12.29 9.31
C TYR A 141 -4.21 13.02 8.87
N ASP A 142 -4.25 14.36 8.81
CA ASP A 142 -3.06 15.17 8.52
C ASP A 142 -2.01 15.04 9.62
N GLU A 143 -2.42 15.01 10.87
CA GLU A 143 -1.52 14.78 12.01
C GLU A 143 -0.87 13.39 11.95
N ARG A 144 -1.55 12.42 11.37
CA ARG A 144 -1.14 11.02 11.24
C ARG A 144 -0.50 10.68 9.89
N SER A 145 -0.10 11.69 9.12
CA SER A 145 0.78 11.57 7.96
C SER A 145 2.21 11.89 8.38
N HIS A 146 3.11 10.93 8.31
CA HIS A 146 4.47 11.07 8.83
C HIS A 146 5.53 11.12 7.76
N ILE A 147 5.28 10.51 6.59
CA ILE A 147 6.27 10.36 5.55
C ILE A 147 6.69 11.70 4.93
N ASP A 148 5.75 12.60 4.71
CA ASP A 148 6.00 13.95 4.22
C ASP A 148 6.69 14.82 5.27
N LYS A 149 6.33 14.66 6.55
CA LYS A 149 6.95 15.37 7.67
C LYS A 149 8.38 14.91 7.94
N ALA A 150 8.68 13.63 7.69
CA ALA A 150 10.02 13.08 7.82
C ALA A 150 10.96 13.58 6.72
N LEU A 151 10.44 13.82 5.51
CA LEU A 151 11.21 14.36 4.41
C LEU A 151 11.75 15.77 4.76
N GLY A 152 13.07 15.90 4.87
CA GLY A 152 13.73 17.16 5.25
C GLY A 152 13.97 17.35 6.75
N LYS A 153 13.41 16.52 7.63
CA LYS A 153 13.74 16.50 9.07
C LYS A 153 14.63 15.34 9.46
N TYR A 154 14.36 14.17 8.92
CA TYR A 154 15.16 12.98 9.10
C TYR A 154 16.50 13.11 8.36
N ASN A 155 17.58 12.59 8.92
CA ASN A 155 18.92 12.65 8.33
C ASN A 155 19.62 11.29 8.32
N GLY A 156 18.88 10.22 8.49
CA GLY A 156 19.40 8.85 8.50
C GLY A 156 19.14 8.12 7.18
N SER A 157 19.44 6.83 7.17
CA SER A 157 19.21 5.94 6.04
C SER A 157 17.90 5.16 6.20
N ILE A 158 17.38 4.62 5.10
CA ILE A 158 16.12 3.89 5.05
C ILE A 158 16.33 2.56 4.35
N TYR A 159 16.05 1.46 5.04
CA TYR A 159 15.92 0.15 4.42
C TYR A 159 14.45 -0.24 4.37
N TRP A 160 13.82 -0.04 3.23
CA TRP A 160 12.38 -0.17 3.07
C TRP A 160 12.00 -1.58 2.65
N VAL A 161 11.21 -2.27 3.45
CA VAL A 161 10.77 -3.64 3.18
C VAL A 161 9.26 -3.67 3.00
N GLN A 162 8.79 -4.19 1.86
CA GLN A 162 7.38 -4.19 1.53
C GLN A 162 6.95 -5.43 0.76
N GLY A 163 5.82 -6.03 1.14
CA GLY A 163 5.13 -7.01 0.32
C GLY A 163 4.34 -6.34 -0.79
N LEU A 164 4.52 -6.77 -2.04
CA LEU A 164 3.75 -6.25 -3.18
C LEU A 164 2.31 -6.73 -3.16
N GLN A 165 2.04 -7.82 -2.43
CA GLN A 165 0.70 -8.39 -2.23
C GLN A 165 0.17 -8.12 -0.81
N ASP A 166 0.77 -7.19 -0.11
CA ASP A 166 0.32 -6.77 1.20
C ASP A 166 -0.96 -5.93 1.09
N TRP A 167 -2.07 -6.53 1.50
CA TRP A 167 -3.39 -5.88 1.50
C TRP A 167 -3.68 -5.19 2.82
N ASN A 168 -2.91 -5.49 3.84
CA ASN A 168 -3.06 -4.88 5.15
C ASN A 168 -2.41 -3.48 5.19
N VAL A 169 -1.12 -3.42 4.84
CA VAL A 169 -0.43 -2.16 4.58
C VAL A 169 0.06 -2.22 3.15
N ASP A 170 -0.79 -1.80 2.23
CA ASP A 170 -0.52 -2.01 0.83
C ASP A 170 0.66 -1.19 0.29
N PRO A 171 1.25 -1.64 -0.82
CA PRO A 171 2.43 -1.01 -1.40
C PRO A 171 2.22 0.45 -1.83
N HIS A 172 0.98 0.93 -1.91
CA HIS A 172 0.69 2.35 -2.14
C HIS A 172 1.24 3.25 -1.04
N GLN A 173 1.46 2.72 0.16
CA GLN A 173 2.13 3.44 1.25
C GLN A 173 3.58 3.83 0.89
N VAL A 174 4.20 3.10 -0.03
CA VAL A 174 5.58 3.31 -0.47
C VAL A 174 5.64 4.04 -1.82
N PHE A 175 4.84 3.58 -2.79
CA PHE A 175 4.96 3.97 -4.19
C PHE A 175 3.82 4.85 -4.69
N GLY A 176 2.77 4.97 -3.92
CA GLY A 176 1.62 5.81 -4.20
C GLY A 176 1.44 6.88 -3.13
N GLY A 177 0.50 7.73 -3.37
CA GLY A 177 0.15 8.84 -2.50
C GLY A 177 -0.91 9.64 -3.21
N PRO A 178 -1.00 10.92 -2.96
CA PRO A 178 -1.69 11.81 -3.90
C PRO A 178 -1.16 11.56 -5.32
N PRO A 179 -2.01 11.56 -6.37
CA PRO A 179 -1.63 11.13 -7.71
C PRO A 179 -0.27 11.65 -8.16
N GLY A 180 0.63 10.72 -8.52
CA GLY A 180 1.98 11.03 -8.97
C GLY A 180 3.06 11.10 -7.88
N THR A 181 2.77 10.79 -6.63
CA THR A 181 3.77 10.74 -5.56
C THR A 181 4.37 9.33 -5.48
N ASN A 182 5.67 9.21 -5.71
CA ASN A 182 6.44 8.02 -5.37
C ASN A 182 7.38 8.38 -4.21
N TRP A 183 7.04 7.97 -3.00
CA TRP A 183 7.82 8.29 -1.82
C TRP A 183 9.21 7.66 -1.82
N TYR A 184 9.33 6.45 -2.35
CA TYR A 184 10.63 5.80 -2.47
C TYR A 184 11.59 6.65 -3.30
N GLN A 185 11.16 7.11 -4.48
CA GLN A 185 11.95 7.98 -5.34
C GLN A 185 12.17 9.36 -4.73
N ALA A 186 11.17 9.92 -4.06
CA ALA A 186 11.27 11.25 -3.44
C ALA A 186 12.39 11.31 -2.39
N TYR A 187 12.57 10.24 -1.61
CA TYR A 187 13.67 10.17 -0.64
C TYR A 187 15.03 9.99 -1.32
N ILE A 188 15.12 9.21 -2.40
CA ILE A 188 16.35 9.13 -3.22
C ILE A 188 16.72 10.50 -3.80
N ASP A 189 15.75 11.20 -4.40
CA ASP A 189 15.96 12.52 -5.00
C ASP A 189 16.36 13.58 -3.97
N ALA A 190 15.92 13.43 -2.74
CA ALA A 190 16.33 14.27 -1.63
C ALA A 190 17.72 13.93 -1.06
N GLY A 191 18.37 12.88 -1.59
CA GLY A 191 19.74 12.50 -1.25
C GLY A 191 19.87 11.58 -0.04
N TYR A 192 18.78 10.90 0.36
CA TYR A 192 18.85 9.87 1.40
C TYR A 192 19.49 8.59 0.87
N ASP A 193 20.15 7.87 1.75
CA ASP A 193 20.54 6.48 1.50
C ASP A 193 19.30 5.60 1.64
N VAL A 194 18.79 5.10 0.53
CA VAL A 194 17.59 4.26 0.48
C VAL A 194 17.90 2.93 -0.17
N ALA A 195 17.57 1.84 0.48
CA ALA A 195 17.52 0.51 -0.11
C ALA A 195 16.12 -0.10 0.06
N GLY A 196 15.73 -1.01 -0.81
CA GLY A 196 14.43 -1.67 -0.77
C GLY A 196 14.50 -3.17 -0.97
N MET A 197 13.59 -3.90 -0.31
CA MET A 197 13.34 -5.31 -0.56
C MET A 197 11.82 -5.50 -0.75
N LEU A 198 11.42 -5.79 -1.98
CA LEU A 198 10.04 -5.78 -2.45
C LEU A 198 9.70 -7.17 -3.00
N GLY A 199 9.03 -7.98 -2.19
CA GLY A 199 8.71 -9.37 -2.57
C GLY A 199 7.23 -9.60 -2.82
N GLN A 200 6.92 -10.77 -3.39
CA GLN A 200 5.54 -11.18 -3.68
C GLN A 200 4.84 -11.79 -2.46
N TRP A 201 5.17 -11.34 -1.26
CA TRP A 201 4.51 -11.75 -0.02
C TRP A 201 3.43 -10.74 0.38
N GLU A 202 2.59 -11.19 1.29
CA GLU A 202 1.58 -10.37 1.98
C GLU A 202 2.19 -9.64 3.18
N HIS A 203 1.41 -9.43 4.24
CA HIS A 203 1.81 -8.72 5.45
C HIS A 203 2.76 -9.55 6.33
N ASN A 204 4.02 -9.74 5.87
CA ASN A 204 4.96 -10.67 6.51
C ASN A 204 6.40 -10.13 6.53
N TYR A 205 7.26 -10.76 7.34
CA TYR A 205 8.71 -10.56 7.25
C TYR A 205 9.28 -11.29 6.05
N PRO A 206 10.36 -10.81 5.43
CA PRO A 206 10.94 -11.46 4.25
C PRO A 206 11.41 -12.90 4.46
N ASP A 207 11.89 -13.23 5.67
CA ASP A 207 12.38 -14.55 6.06
C ASP A 207 11.31 -15.44 6.71
N GLN A 208 10.09 -14.95 6.85
CA GLN A 208 9.02 -15.64 7.52
C GLN A 208 8.14 -16.39 6.51
N TRP A 209 8.28 -17.70 6.47
CA TRP A 209 7.41 -18.55 5.65
C TRP A 209 6.15 -18.94 6.42
N SER A 210 4.99 -18.76 5.83
CA SER A 210 3.75 -19.33 6.31
C SER A 210 2.85 -19.73 5.14
N LYS A 211 2.10 -20.81 5.34
CA LYS A 211 1.16 -21.28 4.32
C LYS A 211 0.11 -20.23 3.96
N HIS A 212 -0.34 -19.46 4.95
CA HIS A 212 -1.36 -18.42 4.74
C HIS A 212 -0.80 -17.18 4.02
N ASN A 213 0.40 -16.75 4.39
CA ASN A 213 0.93 -15.47 3.92
C ASN A 213 1.78 -15.59 2.65
N ASN A 214 2.32 -16.78 2.34
CA ASN A 214 3.27 -16.96 1.25
C ASN A 214 2.84 -17.99 0.21
N GLN A 215 1.82 -18.79 0.45
CA GLN A 215 1.32 -19.81 -0.47
C GLN A 215 -0.09 -19.57 -0.98
N GLU A 216 -0.87 -18.82 -0.22
CA GLU A 216 -2.24 -18.48 -0.55
C GLU A 216 -2.34 -16.96 -0.75
N SER A 217 -1.31 -16.36 -1.36
CA SER A 217 -1.32 -14.93 -1.64
C SER A 217 -2.59 -14.58 -2.39
N GLY A 218 -3.19 -13.45 -2.08
CA GLY A 218 -4.46 -13.02 -2.64
C GLY A 218 -4.51 -12.97 -4.17
N TYR A 219 -3.37 -13.11 -4.83
CA TYR A 219 -3.22 -13.14 -6.27
C TYR A 219 -3.20 -14.55 -6.83
N GLY A 220 -4.33 -15.24 -6.76
CA GLY A 220 -4.52 -16.53 -7.42
C GLY A 220 -4.25 -17.78 -6.58
N GLY A 221 -3.89 -17.62 -5.31
CA GLY A 221 -3.76 -18.77 -4.38
C GLY A 221 -2.61 -19.73 -4.68
N GLU A 222 -1.73 -19.39 -5.62
CA GLU A 222 -0.56 -20.19 -5.95
C GLU A 222 0.70 -19.67 -5.24
N ALA A 223 1.49 -20.60 -4.70
CA ALA A 223 2.76 -20.28 -4.09
C ALA A 223 3.75 -19.77 -5.14
N ILE A 224 4.30 -18.60 -4.91
CA ILE A 224 5.38 -18.06 -5.74
C ILE A 224 6.71 -18.63 -5.25
N GLN A 225 7.52 -19.16 -6.17
CA GLN A 225 8.82 -19.71 -5.85
C GLN A 225 9.77 -18.64 -5.34
N ASN A 226 10.68 -19.01 -4.45
CA ASN A 226 11.71 -18.12 -3.89
C ASN A 226 11.14 -16.84 -3.23
N MET A 227 9.91 -16.89 -2.75
CA MET A 227 9.27 -15.76 -2.07
C MET A 227 9.99 -15.45 -0.76
N THR A 228 10.34 -16.47 0.00
CA THR A 228 10.99 -16.30 1.30
C THR A 228 12.47 -15.97 1.13
N ARG A 229 12.93 -14.90 1.78
CA ARG A 229 14.30 -14.41 1.77
C ARG A 229 15.00 -14.83 3.07
N TRP A 230 15.57 -16.03 3.06
CA TRP A 230 16.31 -16.59 4.20
C TRP A 230 17.58 -15.80 4.54
N ASP A 231 18.11 -15.06 3.57
CA ASP A 231 19.28 -14.20 3.69
C ASP A 231 18.97 -12.81 4.26
N TRP A 232 17.70 -12.45 4.40
CA TRP A 232 17.31 -11.11 4.85
C TRP A 232 17.87 -10.73 6.23
N GLY A 233 17.97 -11.68 7.15
CA GLY A 233 18.55 -11.46 8.46
C GLY A 233 20.01 -11.02 8.40
N GLN A 234 20.77 -11.54 7.44
CA GLN A 234 22.15 -11.14 7.19
C GLN A 234 22.22 -9.74 6.57
N ASP A 235 21.38 -9.45 5.57
CA ASP A 235 21.29 -8.12 4.96
C ASP A 235 20.97 -7.05 6.01
N LEU A 236 20.00 -7.34 6.88
CA LEU A 236 19.63 -6.44 7.98
C LEU A 236 20.78 -6.24 8.97
N PHE A 237 21.50 -7.32 9.31
CA PHE A 237 22.65 -7.25 10.22
C PHE A 237 23.76 -6.37 9.64
N GLU A 238 24.13 -6.56 8.37
CA GLU A 238 25.16 -5.77 7.67
C GLU A 238 24.76 -4.30 7.56
N TRP A 239 23.48 -4.02 7.27
CA TRP A 239 22.91 -2.67 7.28
C TRP A 239 23.09 -1.98 8.63
N MET A 240 22.72 -2.67 9.74
CA MET A 240 22.85 -2.14 11.08
C MET A 240 24.32 -1.96 11.53
N GLU A 241 25.24 -2.89 11.18
CA GLU A 241 26.66 -2.75 11.46
C GLU A 241 27.24 -1.51 10.80
N TYR A 242 26.87 -1.25 9.54
CA TYR A 242 27.36 -0.08 8.82
C TYR A 242 26.81 1.23 9.39
N TYR A 243 25.50 1.40 9.46
CA TYR A 243 24.90 2.68 9.85
C TYR A 243 25.00 2.99 11.35
N LEU A 244 25.06 1.99 12.21
CA LEU A 244 25.17 2.22 13.65
C LEU A 244 26.61 2.22 14.15
N LYS A 245 27.51 1.47 13.52
CA LYS A 245 28.86 1.28 14.03
C LYS A 245 29.95 1.71 13.06
N GLY A 246 29.64 1.92 11.79
CA GLY A 246 30.63 2.19 10.73
C GLY A 246 31.52 0.98 10.44
N ILE A 247 30.99 -0.24 10.60
CA ILE A 247 31.69 -1.50 10.37
C ILE A 247 31.22 -2.10 9.03
N GLY A 248 32.14 -2.64 8.27
CA GLY A 248 31.85 -3.24 6.97
C GLY A 248 31.90 -2.25 5.81
N GLU A 249 31.46 -2.70 4.66
CA GLU A 249 31.32 -1.88 3.45
C GLU A 249 29.93 -1.22 3.45
N LYS A 250 29.81 -0.07 2.78
CA LYS A 250 28.50 0.58 2.62
C LYS A 250 27.58 -0.36 1.83
N PRO A 251 26.38 -0.66 2.36
CA PRO A 251 25.40 -1.47 1.63
C PRO A 251 25.05 -0.85 0.27
N ASP A 252 24.75 -1.69 -0.70
CA ASP A 252 24.28 -1.25 -2.00
C ASP A 252 22.88 -0.60 -1.87
N LEU A 253 22.77 0.61 -2.41
CA LEU A 253 21.55 1.39 -2.38
C LEU A 253 20.73 1.13 -3.65
N HIS A 254 19.92 0.09 -3.63
CA HIS A 254 19.07 -0.31 -4.74
C HIS A 254 17.78 -0.97 -4.24
N ALA A 255 16.83 -1.21 -5.13
CA ALA A 255 15.66 -2.00 -4.86
C ALA A 255 15.86 -3.45 -5.34
N GLN A 256 15.72 -4.39 -4.43
CA GLN A 256 15.59 -5.81 -4.75
C GLN A 256 14.10 -6.11 -4.93
N ILE A 257 13.72 -6.53 -6.12
CA ILE A 257 12.32 -6.73 -6.49
C ILE A 257 12.04 -8.12 -6.99
N GLN A 258 10.95 -8.74 -6.53
CA GLN A 258 10.50 -10.05 -7.00
C GLN A 258 9.36 -9.91 -8.01
N ARG A 259 9.46 -10.64 -9.12
CA ARG A 259 8.38 -10.81 -10.09
C ARG A 259 7.41 -11.91 -9.66
N ASN A 260 6.22 -11.91 -10.24
CA ASN A 260 5.20 -12.94 -9.99
C ASN A 260 5.61 -14.37 -10.43
N ASP A 261 6.68 -14.54 -11.19
CA ASP A 261 7.27 -15.84 -11.56
C ASP A 261 8.36 -16.31 -10.58
N GLY A 262 8.58 -15.57 -9.49
CA GLY A 262 9.52 -15.90 -8.43
C GLY A 262 10.96 -15.43 -8.66
N GLN A 263 11.25 -14.79 -9.79
CA GLN A 263 12.60 -14.29 -10.05
C GLN A 263 12.84 -12.95 -9.34
N TRP A 264 14.03 -12.79 -8.77
CA TRP A 264 14.50 -11.56 -8.16
C TRP A 264 15.44 -10.81 -9.09
N ARG A 265 15.38 -9.49 -9.05
CA ARG A 265 16.31 -8.60 -9.75
C ARG A 265 16.64 -7.39 -8.90
N ILE A 266 17.65 -6.65 -9.37
CA ILE A 266 18.08 -5.38 -8.80
C ILE A 266 17.68 -4.26 -9.74
N GLU A 267 17.08 -3.20 -9.19
CA GLU A 267 16.80 -1.95 -9.88
C GLU A 267 17.41 -0.79 -9.11
N GLU A 268 17.83 0.26 -9.79
CA GLU A 268 18.34 1.48 -9.13
C GLU A 268 17.27 2.11 -8.23
N THR A 269 16.03 2.04 -8.67
CA THR A 269 14.83 2.45 -7.96
C THR A 269 13.63 1.62 -8.40
N TRP A 270 12.54 1.66 -7.65
CA TRP A 270 11.30 1.04 -8.09
C TRP A 270 10.09 1.95 -7.75
N PRO A 271 9.08 2.13 -8.64
CA PRO A 271 9.07 1.67 -10.04
C PRO A 271 10.27 2.16 -10.84
N PRO A 272 10.72 1.37 -11.85
CA PRO A 272 11.82 1.78 -12.71
C PRO A 272 11.51 3.09 -13.46
N LEU A 273 12.53 3.92 -13.68
CA LEU A 273 12.35 5.22 -14.34
C LEU A 273 12.24 5.11 -15.87
N ASP A 274 12.65 4.00 -16.43
CA ASP A 274 12.69 3.74 -17.87
C ASP A 274 11.45 3.00 -18.39
N VAL A 275 10.34 3.08 -17.67
CA VAL A 275 9.07 2.46 -18.06
C VAL A 275 8.51 3.08 -19.35
N GLU A 276 8.08 2.23 -20.25
CA GLU A 276 7.25 2.61 -21.39
C GLU A 276 5.77 2.43 -21.07
N ARG A 277 4.92 3.42 -21.42
CA ARG A 277 3.48 3.33 -21.20
C ARG A 277 2.80 2.73 -22.41
N LEU A 278 2.17 1.55 -22.22
CA LEU A 278 1.28 0.95 -23.20
C LEU A 278 -0.15 1.41 -22.91
N SER A 279 -0.73 2.17 -23.83
CA SER A 279 -2.12 2.59 -23.76
C SER A 279 -3.04 1.50 -24.29
N LEU A 280 -3.96 1.00 -23.47
CA LEU A 280 -4.93 -0.04 -23.78
C LEU A 280 -6.36 0.54 -23.74
N PRO A 281 -6.92 0.96 -24.86
CA PRO A 281 -8.33 1.37 -24.93
C PRO A 281 -9.25 0.16 -24.75
N LEU A 282 -10.17 0.22 -23.79
CA LEU A 282 -11.13 -0.87 -23.55
C LEU A 282 -12.23 -0.97 -24.62
N SER A 283 -12.28 -0.02 -25.56
CA SER A 283 -13.18 -0.10 -26.73
C SER A 283 -12.92 -1.31 -27.63
N GLY A 284 -11.70 -1.86 -27.60
CA GLY A 284 -11.31 -3.07 -28.33
C GLY A 284 -11.59 -4.38 -27.60
N CYS A 285 -12.08 -4.31 -26.37
CA CYS A 285 -12.32 -5.47 -25.51
C CYS A 285 -13.80 -5.87 -25.54
N SER A 286 -14.10 -7.14 -25.29
CA SER A 286 -15.46 -7.61 -25.09
C SER A 286 -15.91 -7.29 -23.67
N ASN A 287 -17.19 -7.06 -23.46
CA ASN A 287 -17.73 -6.84 -22.12
C ASN A 287 -18.96 -7.69 -21.87
N THR A 288 -19.10 -8.15 -20.63
CA THR A 288 -20.24 -8.91 -20.13
C THR A 288 -20.69 -8.31 -18.79
N GLY A 289 -22.00 -8.42 -18.50
CA GLY A 289 -22.58 -7.88 -17.28
C GLY A 289 -24.04 -7.49 -17.50
N ALA A 290 -24.63 -6.87 -16.49
CA ALA A 290 -26.00 -6.32 -16.62
C ALA A 290 -25.98 -5.06 -17.48
N PHE A 291 -26.93 -4.93 -18.41
CA PHE A 291 -27.09 -3.77 -19.28
C PHE A 291 -28.42 -3.09 -18.97
N VAL A 292 -28.43 -1.78 -18.85
CA VAL A 292 -29.66 -0.99 -18.67
C VAL A 292 -29.90 -0.13 -19.92
N GLY A 293 -31.10 -0.25 -20.44
CA GLY A 293 -31.72 0.72 -21.35
C GLY A 293 -31.01 1.11 -22.63
N GLY A 294 -30.13 0.26 -23.20
CA GLY A 294 -29.48 0.56 -24.46
C GLY A 294 -27.98 0.33 -24.54
N GLY A 295 -27.36 -0.32 -23.57
CA GLY A 295 -26.06 -0.92 -23.80
C GLY A 295 -24.86 -0.45 -22.98
N ALA A 296 -25.03 0.34 -21.95
CA ALA A 296 -23.96 0.58 -20.98
C ALA A 296 -24.02 -0.48 -19.87
N PRO A 297 -22.90 -1.18 -19.58
CA PRO A 297 -22.86 -2.12 -18.46
C PRO A 297 -22.93 -1.38 -17.13
N VAL A 298 -23.54 -2.01 -16.14
CA VAL A 298 -23.88 -1.42 -14.82
C VAL A 298 -23.11 -2.10 -13.71
N VAL A 299 -22.45 -1.31 -12.90
CA VAL A 299 -21.84 -1.68 -11.63
C VAL A 299 -22.72 -1.15 -10.50
N GLY A 300 -22.87 -1.92 -9.43
CA GLY A 300 -23.67 -1.56 -8.27
C GLY A 300 -24.99 -2.33 -8.19
N GLY A 301 -25.58 -2.35 -7.01
CA GLY A 301 -26.76 -3.18 -6.75
C GLY A 301 -26.49 -4.68 -6.85
N GLY A 302 -25.28 -5.13 -6.54
CA GLY A 302 -24.82 -6.51 -6.69
C GLY A 302 -24.47 -6.90 -8.12
N GLN A 303 -24.42 -5.96 -9.07
CA GLN A 303 -24.06 -6.21 -10.46
C GLN A 303 -22.56 -5.98 -10.66
N THR A 304 -21.96 -6.87 -11.43
CA THR A 304 -20.55 -6.76 -11.86
C THR A 304 -20.46 -6.62 -13.38
N VAL A 305 -19.38 -5.99 -13.84
CA VAL A 305 -19.02 -5.87 -15.24
C VAL A 305 -17.67 -6.53 -15.44
N THR A 306 -17.57 -7.41 -16.42
CA THR A 306 -16.29 -7.98 -16.86
C THR A 306 -15.95 -7.44 -18.22
N VAL A 307 -14.75 -6.85 -18.35
CA VAL A 307 -14.18 -6.41 -19.61
C VAL A 307 -12.98 -7.30 -19.92
N GLU A 308 -13.03 -8.01 -21.05
CA GLU A 308 -12.01 -8.97 -21.43
C GLU A 308 -11.32 -8.52 -22.71
N CYS A 309 -10.03 -8.26 -22.60
CA CYS A 309 -9.21 -7.80 -23.71
C CYS A 309 -8.49 -8.98 -24.38
N PRO A 310 -8.31 -8.91 -25.71
CA PRO A 310 -7.53 -9.92 -26.42
C PRO A 310 -6.08 -9.93 -25.96
N ALA A 311 -5.32 -10.92 -26.39
CA ALA A 311 -3.89 -11.00 -26.14
C ALA A 311 -3.20 -9.68 -26.51
N LEU A 312 -2.37 -9.19 -25.59
CA LEU A 312 -1.63 -7.93 -25.78
C LEU A 312 -0.40 -8.13 -26.66
N ASN A 313 0.21 -9.30 -26.59
CA ASN A 313 1.32 -9.70 -27.45
C ASN A 313 1.27 -11.24 -27.65
N ASP A 314 1.22 -11.68 -28.91
CA ASP A 314 1.12 -13.09 -29.24
C ASP A 314 2.47 -13.82 -29.27
N THR A 315 3.58 -13.10 -29.28
CA THR A 315 4.90 -13.65 -29.59
C THR A 315 5.90 -13.57 -28.45
N SER A 316 5.72 -12.63 -27.53
CA SER A 316 6.62 -12.43 -26.38
C SER A 316 5.85 -12.08 -25.12
N ASN A 317 6.44 -12.41 -23.98
CA ASN A 317 5.94 -11.98 -22.68
C ASN A 317 6.03 -10.45 -22.56
N LEU A 318 5.09 -9.88 -21.81
CA LEU A 318 5.17 -8.48 -21.38
C LEU A 318 5.54 -8.43 -19.90
N HIS A 319 6.43 -7.52 -19.55
CA HIS A 319 6.80 -7.27 -18.16
C HIS A 319 6.13 -5.96 -17.69
N ILE A 320 5.11 -6.09 -16.85
CA ILE A 320 4.41 -4.97 -16.24
C ILE A 320 5.09 -4.67 -14.90
N ALA A 321 5.69 -3.49 -14.77
CA ALA A 321 6.43 -3.12 -13.55
C ALA A 321 6.15 -1.67 -13.15
N GLY A 322 5.46 -1.48 -12.04
CA GLY A 322 5.11 -0.17 -11.51
C GLY A 322 3.63 0.00 -11.23
N LEU A 323 3.16 1.23 -11.30
CA LEU A 323 1.76 1.61 -11.06
C LEU A 323 1.05 1.73 -12.41
N ALA A 324 0.21 0.75 -12.74
CA ALA A 324 -0.75 0.87 -13.83
C ALA A 324 -1.84 1.87 -13.45
N THR A 325 -2.42 2.54 -14.43
CA THR A 325 -3.52 3.49 -14.20
C THR A 325 -4.71 3.18 -15.09
N ILE A 326 -5.90 3.49 -14.61
CA ILE A 326 -7.13 3.41 -15.41
C ILE A 326 -7.83 4.77 -15.41
N HIS A 327 -8.05 5.31 -16.60
CA HIS A 327 -8.94 6.45 -16.86
C HIS A 327 -10.33 5.91 -17.16
N LEU A 328 -11.11 5.66 -16.11
CA LEU A 328 -12.40 5.01 -16.20
C LEU A 328 -13.50 6.06 -16.40
N SER A 329 -14.19 6.00 -17.52
CA SER A 329 -15.33 6.86 -17.81
C SER A 329 -16.64 6.17 -17.42
N ALA A 330 -17.50 6.90 -16.70
CA ALA A 330 -18.74 6.36 -16.18
C ALA A 330 -19.84 7.42 -16.02
N VAL A 331 -21.08 6.95 -15.84
CA VAL A 331 -22.25 7.79 -15.56
C VAL A 331 -22.87 7.32 -14.25
N PRO A 332 -22.64 8.01 -13.14
CA PRO A 332 -23.33 7.73 -11.88
C PRO A 332 -24.85 7.99 -11.99
N THR A 333 -25.64 7.15 -11.33
CA THR A 333 -27.10 7.33 -11.26
C THR A 333 -27.53 8.11 -10.03
N PHE A 334 -26.62 8.29 -9.07
CA PHE A 334 -26.79 9.04 -7.82
C PHE A 334 -25.61 10.00 -7.60
N ASP A 335 -25.67 10.81 -6.57
CA ASP A 335 -24.63 11.72 -6.12
C ASP A 335 -23.48 11.02 -5.34
N GLY A 336 -23.49 9.70 -5.30
CA GLY A 336 -22.49 8.84 -4.70
C GLY A 336 -22.35 7.53 -5.47
N GLY A 337 -21.55 6.63 -4.95
CA GLY A 337 -21.27 5.31 -5.51
C GLY A 337 -19.80 5.00 -5.45
N GLN A 338 -19.45 3.77 -5.73
CA GLN A 338 -18.05 3.30 -5.70
C GLN A 338 -17.82 2.35 -6.85
N ILE A 339 -16.61 2.39 -7.39
CA ILE A 339 -16.11 1.38 -8.33
C ILE A 339 -14.83 0.78 -7.77
N PHE A 340 -14.83 -0.54 -7.69
CA PHE A 340 -13.67 -1.37 -7.48
C PHE A 340 -13.33 -2.06 -8.81
N VAL A 341 -12.07 -2.04 -9.21
CA VAL A 341 -11.58 -2.65 -10.44
C VAL A 341 -10.49 -3.64 -10.09
N GLU A 342 -10.69 -4.89 -10.46
CA GLU A 342 -9.67 -5.92 -10.36
C GLU A 342 -9.10 -6.17 -11.75
N MET A 343 -7.77 -6.17 -11.89
CA MET A 343 -7.05 -6.52 -13.11
C MET A 343 -6.50 -7.93 -12.98
N GLN A 344 -6.80 -8.77 -13.93
CA GLN A 344 -6.42 -10.19 -13.97
C GLN A 344 -5.74 -10.54 -15.29
N ASP A 345 -4.88 -11.57 -15.26
CA ASP A 345 -4.53 -12.33 -16.45
C ASP A 345 -5.79 -13.01 -17.00
N SER A 346 -6.14 -12.76 -18.26
CA SER A 346 -7.39 -13.25 -18.84
C SER A 346 -7.46 -14.77 -19.00
N VAL A 347 -6.32 -15.45 -19.07
CA VAL A 347 -6.22 -16.90 -19.29
C VAL A 347 -6.20 -17.65 -17.96
N THR A 348 -5.37 -17.22 -17.03
CA THR A 348 -5.19 -17.90 -15.74
C THR A 348 -6.21 -17.43 -14.70
N GLY A 349 -6.74 -16.24 -14.82
CA GLY A 349 -7.58 -15.58 -13.82
C GLY A 349 -6.79 -15.06 -12.61
N ILE A 350 -5.46 -15.16 -12.64
CA ILE A 350 -4.60 -14.64 -11.57
C ILE A 350 -4.74 -13.13 -11.51
N ARG A 351 -5.02 -12.62 -10.32
CA ARG A 351 -5.11 -11.19 -10.05
C ARG A 351 -3.72 -10.55 -10.13
N LEU A 352 -3.60 -9.46 -10.86
CA LEU A 352 -2.37 -8.68 -11.00
C LEU A 352 -2.39 -7.42 -10.13
N GLY A 353 -3.57 -6.89 -9.84
CA GLY A 353 -3.74 -5.72 -9.00
C GLY A 353 -5.19 -5.27 -8.94
N HIS A 354 -5.46 -4.29 -8.08
CA HIS A 354 -6.78 -3.66 -8.01
C HIS A 354 -6.68 -2.16 -7.83
N ALA A 355 -7.78 -1.46 -8.12
CA ALA A 355 -7.95 -0.04 -7.88
C ALA A 355 -9.38 0.24 -7.40
N THR A 356 -9.57 1.30 -6.64
CA THR A 356 -10.91 1.69 -6.17
C THR A 356 -11.06 3.19 -6.10
N MET A 357 -12.30 3.67 -6.22
CA MET A 357 -12.64 5.08 -6.05
C MET A 357 -14.13 5.24 -5.71
N ASP A 358 -14.41 6.05 -4.69
CA ASP A 358 -15.72 6.65 -4.54
C ASP A 358 -15.90 7.72 -5.64
N VAL A 359 -17.02 7.71 -6.34
CA VAL A 359 -17.28 8.60 -7.49
C VAL A 359 -17.19 10.09 -7.13
N ARG A 360 -17.34 10.42 -5.85
CA ARG A 360 -17.18 11.80 -5.36
C ARG A 360 -15.74 12.31 -5.43
N TYR A 361 -14.77 11.42 -5.59
CA TYR A 361 -13.34 11.77 -5.70
C TYR A 361 -12.83 11.68 -7.15
N HIS A 362 -13.74 11.70 -8.13
CA HIS A 362 -13.43 11.48 -9.54
C HIS A 362 -12.41 12.46 -10.14
N ALA A 363 -12.27 13.66 -9.58
CA ALA A 363 -11.25 14.63 -10.01
C ALA A 363 -9.89 14.43 -9.34
N GLY A 364 -9.77 13.41 -8.48
CA GLY A 364 -8.57 13.15 -7.66
C GLY A 364 -8.48 14.06 -6.43
N GLY A 365 -7.43 13.84 -5.64
CA GLY A 365 -7.21 14.60 -4.40
C GLY A 365 -8.02 14.07 -3.21
N TYR A 366 -8.08 14.89 -2.17
CA TYR A 366 -8.70 14.52 -0.89
C TYR A 366 -10.05 15.20 -0.63
N ASP A 367 -10.51 16.04 -1.56
CA ASP A 367 -11.76 16.77 -1.43
C ASP A 367 -12.85 16.11 -2.27
N ALA A 368 -13.98 15.83 -1.65
CA ALA A 368 -15.15 15.29 -2.35
C ALA A 368 -15.74 16.33 -3.33
N GLN A 369 -15.98 15.91 -4.56
CA GLN A 369 -16.59 16.75 -5.60
C GLN A 369 -18.10 16.48 -5.70
N THR A 370 -18.80 17.46 -6.21
CA THR A 370 -20.22 17.29 -6.53
C THR A 370 -20.40 16.36 -7.72
N VAL A 371 -21.11 15.27 -7.51
CA VAL A 371 -21.52 14.34 -8.57
C VAL A 371 -22.91 14.73 -9.06
N VAL A 372 -23.07 14.91 -10.36
CA VAL A 372 -24.38 15.18 -10.99
C VAL A 372 -24.88 13.90 -11.64
N PRO A 373 -25.94 13.28 -11.13
CA PRO A 373 -26.50 12.06 -11.70
C PRO A 373 -26.79 12.21 -13.19
N GLY A 374 -26.44 11.22 -13.99
CA GLY A 374 -26.64 11.21 -15.44
C GLY A 374 -25.55 11.93 -16.25
N GLN A 375 -24.58 12.59 -15.61
CA GLN A 375 -23.44 13.18 -16.31
C GLN A 375 -22.24 12.20 -16.38
N VAL A 376 -21.49 12.28 -17.46
CA VAL A 376 -20.25 11.51 -17.61
C VAL A 376 -19.19 12.10 -16.71
N ILE A 377 -18.55 11.26 -15.91
CA ILE A 377 -17.33 11.57 -15.16
C ILE A 377 -16.19 10.66 -15.67
N THR A 378 -14.96 11.10 -15.48
CA THR A 378 -13.76 10.27 -15.68
C THR A 378 -12.99 10.21 -14.36
N MET A 379 -12.69 8.99 -13.94
CA MET A 379 -11.96 8.69 -12.73
C MET A 379 -10.55 8.21 -13.09
N LEU A 380 -9.53 8.85 -12.54
CA LEU A 380 -8.16 8.38 -12.65
C LEU A 380 -7.85 7.57 -11.39
N MET A 381 -7.67 6.27 -11.55
CA MET A 381 -7.30 5.37 -10.47
C MET A 381 -5.96 4.71 -10.76
N GLU A 382 -5.10 4.66 -9.78
CA GLU A 382 -3.87 3.86 -9.82
C GLU A 382 -4.16 2.46 -9.27
N PHE A 383 -3.69 1.45 -9.99
CA PHE A 383 -3.66 0.08 -9.46
C PHE A 383 -2.55 -0.02 -8.42
N GLN A 384 -2.67 -0.98 -7.51
CA GLN A 384 -1.56 -1.33 -6.65
C GLN A 384 -0.31 -1.63 -7.44
N ALA A 385 0.82 -1.50 -6.77
CA ALA A 385 2.13 -1.76 -7.34
C ALA A 385 2.24 -3.19 -7.88
N ILE A 386 2.65 -3.31 -9.13
CA ILE A 386 2.68 -4.57 -9.88
C ILE A 386 4.11 -4.82 -10.35
N ASP A 387 4.58 -6.04 -10.19
CA ASP A 387 5.77 -6.55 -10.86
C ASP A 387 5.47 -7.96 -11.38
N ALA A 388 5.03 -8.04 -12.64
CA ALA A 388 4.45 -9.25 -13.19
C ALA A 388 4.82 -9.46 -14.66
N ILE A 389 5.06 -10.72 -14.98
CA ILE A 389 5.14 -11.19 -16.37
C ILE A 389 3.73 -11.61 -16.81
N LEU A 390 3.26 -11.00 -17.87
CA LEU A 390 2.10 -11.46 -18.63
C LEU A 390 2.59 -12.31 -19.81
N PRO A 391 2.28 -13.62 -19.86
CA PRO A 391 2.80 -14.51 -20.88
C PRO A 391 2.32 -14.15 -22.30
N ALA A 392 3.07 -14.55 -23.30
CA ALA A 392 2.69 -14.44 -24.69
C ALA A 392 1.34 -15.12 -24.96
N GLY A 393 0.47 -14.49 -25.73
CA GLY A 393 -0.89 -14.97 -26.00
C GLY A 393 -1.91 -14.68 -24.90
N HIS A 394 -1.50 -14.09 -23.77
CA HIS A 394 -2.42 -13.68 -22.72
C HIS A 394 -2.88 -12.23 -22.88
N GLY A 395 -4.11 -11.97 -22.50
CA GLY A 395 -4.70 -10.64 -22.41
C GLY A 395 -4.96 -10.25 -20.96
N LEU A 396 -5.63 -9.12 -20.78
CA LEU A 396 -6.08 -8.68 -19.47
C LEU A 396 -7.59 -8.77 -19.36
N ARG A 397 -8.04 -9.13 -18.17
CA ARG A 397 -9.44 -9.09 -17.76
C ARG A 397 -9.59 -8.06 -16.64
N PHE A 398 -10.60 -7.20 -16.76
CA PHE A 398 -10.97 -6.25 -15.74
C PHE A 398 -12.33 -6.63 -15.19
N VAL A 399 -12.40 -6.87 -13.88
CA VAL A 399 -13.66 -7.15 -13.18
C VAL A 399 -14.02 -5.90 -12.36
N LEU A 400 -15.14 -5.30 -12.69
CA LEU A 400 -15.63 -4.09 -12.05
C LEU A 400 -16.83 -4.42 -11.16
N SER A 401 -16.79 -3.97 -9.92
CA SER A 401 -17.84 -4.16 -8.92
C SER A 401 -18.01 -2.90 -8.07
N GLU A 402 -19.05 -2.83 -7.26
CA GLU A 402 -19.24 -1.75 -6.29
C GLU A 402 -18.40 -1.93 -5.03
N GLN A 403 -17.89 -3.13 -4.81
CA GLN A 403 -17.19 -3.52 -3.61
C GLN A 403 -16.14 -4.59 -3.93
N GLY A 404 -14.95 -4.43 -3.39
CA GLY A 404 -13.93 -5.48 -3.31
C GLY A 404 -13.97 -6.18 -1.95
N GLU A 405 -13.14 -7.20 -1.77
CA GLU A 405 -13.07 -7.96 -0.50
C GLU A 405 -12.66 -7.06 0.67
N ASP A 406 -11.78 -6.09 0.40
CA ASP A 406 -11.19 -5.22 1.42
C ASP A 406 -11.88 -3.86 1.57
N TYR A 407 -12.89 -3.56 0.74
CA TYR A 407 -13.58 -2.28 0.77
C TYR A 407 -15.03 -2.43 1.17
N LEU A 408 -15.49 -1.49 1.99
CA LEU A 408 -16.90 -1.39 2.39
C LEU A 408 -17.75 -1.01 1.18
N ALA A 409 -19.02 -1.43 1.23
CA ALA A 409 -20.00 -0.94 0.27
C ALA A 409 -20.11 0.59 0.36
N PRO A 410 -20.45 1.27 -0.76
CA PRO A 410 -20.61 2.72 -0.75
C PRO A 410 -21.73 3.14 0.23
N ALA A 411 -21.59 4.33 0.81
CA ALA A 411 -22.53 4.86 1.80
C ALA A 411 -24.00 4.87 1.34
N CYS A 412 -24.24 5.05 0.05
CA CYS A 412 -25.57 4.98 -0.56
C CYS A 412 -26.10 3.56 -0.76
N GLY A 413 -25.32 2.53 -0.42
CA GLY A 413 -25.70 1.13 -0.53
C GLY A 413 -26.06 0.70 -1.95
N THR A 414 -26.93 -0.29 -2.07
CA THR A 414 -27.34 -0.88 -3.36
C THR A 414 -28.16 0.06 -4.27
N ALA A 415 -28.54 1.25 -3.79
CA ALA A 415 -29.28 2.22 -4.61
C ALA A 415 -28.35 2.91 -5.64
N CYS A 416 -27.07 3.05 -5.33
CA CYS A 416 -26.12 3.69 -6.21
C CYS A 416 -25.57 2.72 -7.26
N THR A 417 -25.93 2.97 -8.48
CA THR A 417 -25.37 2.26 -9.62
C THR A 417 -24.59 3.21 -10.51
N VAL A 418 -23.58 2.66 -11.18
CA VAL A 418 -22.68 3.40 -12.06
C VAL A 418 -22.66 2.71 -13.41
N HIS A 419 -23.02 3.44 -14.45
CA HIS A 419 -22.94 2.94 -15.83
C HIS A 419 -21.52 3.13 -16.35
N VAL A 420 -20.79 2.05 -16.53
CA VAL A 420 -19.42 2.08 -17.06
C VAL A 420 -19.44 2.29 -18.58
N LEU A 421 -18.51 3.09 -19.09
CA LEU A 421 -18.36 3.38 -20.51
C LEU A 421 -17.03 2.81 -21.04
N PRO A 422 -16.93 1.49 -21.34
CA PRO A 422 -15.67 0.88 -21.77
C PRO A 422 -15.10 1.53 -23.04
N SER A 423 -15.97 2.02 -23.93
CA SER A 423 -15.54 2.72 -25.15
C SER A 423 -14.81 4.04 -24.94
N LEU A 424 -14.90 4.62 -23.73
CA LEU A 424 -14.23 5.85 -23.32
C LEU A 424 -13.19 5.61 -22.24
N THR A 425 -12.97 4.34 -21.87
CA THR A 425 -12.05 3.95 -20.79
C THR A 425 -10.73 3.49 -21.37
N VAL A 426 -9.63 3.91 -20.75
CA VAL A 426 -8.26 3.56 -21.16
C VAL A 426 -7.47 3.11 -19.94
N VAL A 427 -6.69 2.06 -20.11
CA VAL A 427 -5.69 1.60 -19.13
C VAL A 427 -4.30 1.92 -19.65
N GLU A 428 -3.45 2.47 -18.79
CA GLU A 428 -2.04 2.71 -19.08
C GLU A 428 -1.19 1.72 -18.27
N LEU A 429 -0.49 0.85 -18.98
CA LEU A 429 0.36 -0.18 -18.38
C LEU A 429 1.82 0.27 -18.40
N PRO A 430 2.53 0.24 -17.27
CA PRO A 430 3.97 0.49 -17.23
C PRO A 430 4.70 -0.78 -17.68
N LEU A 431 5.35 -0.73 -18.82
CA LEU A 431 6.13 -1.85 -19.36
C LEU A 431 7.61 -1.57 -19.23
N ILE A 432 8.38 -2.61 -18.96
CA ILE A 432 9.84 -2.59 -19.01
C ILE A 432 10.37 -3.75 -19.85
N GLU A 433 11.56 -3.58 -20.39
CA GLU A 433 12.33 -4.66 -20.96
C GLU A 433 13.53 -4.96 -20.03
N ARG A 434 13.64 -6.22 -19.59
CA ARG A 434 14.78 -6.71 -18.81
C ARG A 434 15.24 -8.01 -19.42
N THR A 435 16.55 -8.16 -19.56
CA THR A 435 17.18 -9.39 -20.03
C THR A 435 17.44 -10.34 -18.86
N GLU A 436 17.71 -11.62 -19.15
CA GLU A 436 18.11 -12.57 -18.10
C GLU A 436 19.41 -12.15 -17.39
N ALA A 437 20.23 -11.31 -18.01
CA ALA A 437 21.44 -10.77 -17.40
C ALA A 437 21.15 -9.71 -16.33
N ASP A 438 19.96 -9.10 -16.34
CA ASP A 438 19.52 -8.11 -15.36
C ASP A 438 18.86 -8.77 -14.14
N VAL A 439 18.60 -10.07 -14.22
CA VAL A 439 18.04 -10.88 -13.13
C VAL A 439 19.17 -11.46 -12.33
N LEU A 440 19.31 -11.18 -11.05
CA LEU A 440 20.52 -11.75 -10.48
C LEU A 440 20.68 -11.84 -8.96
N ILE A 441 19.60 -11.97 -8.24
CA ILE A 441 19.71 -12.46 -6.88
C ILE A 441 19.16 -13.88 -6.88
N THR A 442 20.01 -14.84 -6.48
CA THR A 442 19.53 -16.15 -6.07
C THR A 442 19.47 -16.12 -4.55
N PRO A 443 18.29 -15.98 -3.95
CA PRO A 443 18.16 -16.02 -2.49
C PRO A 443 18.74 -17.31 -1.94
N GLN A 444 19.38 -17.25 -0.77
CA GLN A 444 19.85 -18.45 -0.10
C GLN A 444 18.67 -19.38 0.18
N SER A 445 18.86 -20.68 -0.05
CA SER A 445 17.88 -21.68 0.35
C SER A 445 17.88 -21.81 1.88
N GLU A 446 16.77 -22.29 2.44
CA GLU A 446 16.66 -22.62 3.87
C GLU A 446 17.82 -23.51 4.35
N GLU A 447 18.23 -24.48 3.52
CA GLU A 447 19.35 -25.37 3.81
C GLU A 447 20.69 -24.65 3.91
N ALA A 448 20.93 -23.65 3.05
CA ALA A 448 22.13 -22.83 3.09
C ALA A 448 22.14 -21.88 4.29
N ALA A 449 20.99 -21.29 4.64
CA ALA A 449 20.86 -20.41 5.80
C ALA A 449 21.07 -21.13 7.14
N ASN A 450 20.65 -22.37 7.24
CA ASN A 450 20.83 -23.18 8.47
C ASN A 450 22.25 -23.74 8.65
N ASN A 451 23.11 -23.64 7.64
CA ASN A 451 24.50 -24.11 7.69
C ASN A 451 25.54 -22.98 7.92
N ASN A 452 25.11 -21.75 8.00
CA ASN A 452 25.91 -20.59 8.36
C ASN A 452 25.64 -20.14 9.79
#